data_7798c4da38213d3b8bc216da33dbbb11
#
_entry.id   7798c4da38213d3b8bc216da33dbbb11
#
_cell.length_a   1.000
_cell.length_b   1.000
_cell.length_c   1.000
_cell.angle_alpha   90.00
_cell.angle_beta   90.00
_cell.angle_gamma   90.00
#
_symmetry.space_group_name_H-M   'P 1'
#
loop_
_entity.id
_entity.type
_entity.pdbx_description
1 polymer ?
#
loop_
_entity_poly.entity_id
_entity_poly.type
_entity_poly.pdbx_seq_one_letter_code
_entity_poly.pdbx_strand_id
1 'polypeptide(L)'
;MRAVPLVGKQPGFFNVAGLLLAASLLLAACNDQPWNRPYPAADAGRNILYSSFSERPKHLDPAQSYSSNEVTFTGQIYEPPLQYHYLKRPYELIPLTATRLPVAHYLDADGNALPEDAPSDAVAYSYYDVSIQPGIHYQPHPAFARDGQGELRYHDLTAGDLDAVYSLGDFTATGSRELTAADYVYQIKRLAHPGLHSPILGLMSDYIVGLGDYAKMLNDVWQEAGGGQAGAYLDLHAYPLSGVQEIDRYTYRIRLHGKYPQLLYWLAMPFFGPVPAEADAFYSQPGMKERNITLDWYPVGTGPYMLTVNNPNRQMVLERNPNFHGESYPTSGEPGDRESGLLNDA
;
A
#
# COMPACT_ATOMS: atom_id res chain seq x y z
N MET A 1 -36.96 38.53 88.10
CA MET A 1 -36.26 38.78 86.85
C MET A 1 -35.19 37.75 86.72
N ARG A 2 -35.36 36.78 85.87
CA ARG A 2 -34.33 35.72 85.61
C ARG A 2 -33.71 36.02 84.22
N ALA A 3 -32.37 36.17 84.22
CA ALA A 3 -31.55 36.38 83.03
C ALA A 3 -31.36 35.03 82.31
N VAL A 4 -31.57 35.03 81.01
CA VAL A 4 -31.33 33.90 80.13
C VAL A 4 -29.94 34.06 79.50
N PRO A 5 -29.05 33.04 79.54
CA PRO A 5 -27.73 33.18 78.94
C PRO A 5 -27.84 32.96 77.42
N LEU A 6 -27.23 33.83 76.65
CA LEU A 6 -27.01 33.68 75.17
C LEU A 6 -25.95 32.63 74.89
N VAL A 7 -26.35 31.56 74.27
CA VAL A 7 -25.44 30.52 73.70
C VAL A 7 -24.82 31.08 72.42
N GLY A 8 -23.55 31.41 72.45
CA GLY A 8 -22.78 31.77 71.27
C GLY A 8 -22.60 30.58 70.37
N LYS A 9 -23.09 30.69 69.15
CA LYS A 9 -22.77 29.75 68.06
C LYS A 9 -21.31 29.95 67.68
N GLN A 10 -20.49 28.93 67.85
CA GLN A 10 -19.16 28.87 67.26
C GLN A 10 -19.30 28.59 65.77
N PRO A 11 -18.69 29.36 64.83
CA PRO A 11 -18.69 29.04 63.39
C PRO A 11 -17.63 27.99 63.12
N GLY A 12 -18.10 26.87 62.79
CA GLY A 12 -17.79 25.89 61.85
C GLY A 12 -16.35 25.52 61.50
N PHE A 13 -15.76 24.61 62.27
CA PHE A 13 -14.67 23.75 61.83
C PHE A 13 -15.11 22.86 60.61
N PHE A 14 -16.41 22.61 60.46
CA PHE A 14 -16.99 21.86 59.32
C PHE A 14 -16.88 22.55 57.98
N ASN A 15 -16.85 23.86 57.94
CA ASN A 15 -16.79 24.59 56.66
C ASN A 15 -15.39 24.59 56.02
N VAL A 16 -14.32 24.55 56.81
CA VAL A 16 -12.93 24.55 56.29
C VAL A 16 -12.58 23.15 55.74
N ALA A 17 -12.98 22.09 56.43
CA ALA A 17 -12.76 20.72 55.95
C ALA A 17 -13.56 20.42 54.67
N GLY A 18 -14.80 20.92 54.56
CA GLY A 18 -15.59 20.82 53.32
C GLY A 18 -15.00 21.60 52.15
N LEU A 19 -14.46 22.80 52.43
CA LEU A 19 -13.77 23.59 51.40
C LEU A 19 -12.45 22.95 50.93
N LEU A 20 -11.67 22.37 51.84
CA LEU A 20 -10.46 21.63 51.50
C LEU A 20 -10.76 20.36 50.72
N LEU A 21 -11.84 19.64 51.07
CA LEU A 21 -12.26 18.46 50.34
C LEU A 21 -12.76 18.83 48.91
N ALA A 22 -13.54 19.90 48.77
CA ALA A 22 -13.97 20.42 47.48
C ALA A 22 -12.79 20.94 46.63
N ALA A 23 -11.82 21.61 47.24
CA ALA A 23 -10.60 22.05 46.56
C ALA A 23 -9.72 20.88 46.11
N SER A 24 -9.57 19.83 46.94
CA SER A 24 -8.84 18.61 46.53
C SER A 24 -9.53 17.83 45.47
N LEU A 25 -10.87 17.79 45.42
CA LEU A 25 -11.64 17.19 44.31
C LEU A 25 -11.53 18.00 43.03
N LEU A 26 -11.47 19.33 43.10
CA LEU A 26 -11.26 20.19 41.95
C LEU A 26 -9.82 20.10 41.40
N LEU A 27 -8.81 19.91 42.27
CA LEU A 27 -7.42 19.66 41.85
C LEU A 27 -7.22 18.28 41.24
N ALA A 28 -7.98 17.28 41.68
CA ALA A 28 -7.98 15.94 41.06
C ALA A 28 -8.70 15.91 39.70
N ALA A 29 -9.56 16.88 39.39
CA ALA A 29 -10.23 17.01 38.11
C ALA A 29 -9.37 17.67 37.02
N CYS A 30 -8.27 18.34 37.39
CA CYS A 30 -7.25 18.84 36.46
C CYS A 30 -6.26 17.73 36.10
N ASN A 31 -6.76 16.66 35.57
CA ASN A 31 -5.92 15.66 34.88
C ASN A 31 -5.80 16.11 33.42
N ASP A 32 -4.60 16.36 32.91
CA ASP A 32 -4.34 16.72 31.51
C ASP A 32 -4.72 15.60 30.53
N GLN A 33 -5.29 14.53 31.02
CA GLN A 33 -5.83 13.44 30.22
C GLN A 33 -7.21 13.83 29.65
N PRO A 34 -7.41 13.78 28.32
CA PRO A 34 -8.74 14.03 27.75
C PRO A 34 -9.78 13.06 28.34
N TRP A 35 -10.96 13.57 28.70
CA TRP A 35 -12.04 12.82 29.36
C TRP A 35 -12.48 11.57 28.59
N ASN A 36 -12.25 11.56 27.27
CA ASN A 36 -12.53 10.44 26.37
C ASN A 36 -11.24 9.96 25.71
N ARG A 37 -10.26 9.51 26.47
CA ARG A 37 -9.10 8.85 25.88
C ARG A 37 -9.50 7.44 25.45
N PRO A 38 -9.72 7.20 24.14
CA PRO A 38 -10.18 5.91 23.64
C PRO A 38 -9.06 4.86 23.59
N TYR A 39 -7.83 5.25 23.93
CA TYR A 39 -6.63 4.45 23.75
C TYR A 39 -6.21 3.76 25.04
N PRO A 40 -5.73 2.49 24.97
CA PRO A 40 -5.27 1.76 26.14
C PRO A 40 -4.14 2.52 26.87
N ALA A 41 -4.16 2.51 28.19
CA ALA A 41 -3.09 3.13 28.99
C ALA A 41 -1.71 2.47 28.73
N ALA A 42 -1.70 1.19 28.30
CA ALA A 42 -0.49 0.46 27.93
C ALA A 42 0.21 1.04 26.69
N ASP A 43 -0.49 1.83 25.87
CA ASP A 43 0.06 2.47 24.68
C ASP A 43 0.70 3.85 24.99
N ALA A 44 0.60 4.32 26.25
CA ALA A 44 1.23 5.55 26.65
C ALA A 44 2.76 5.45 26.52
N GLY A 45 3.35 6.35 25.73
CA GLY A 45 4.80 6.35 25.48
C GLY A 45 5.24 5.50 24.27
N ARG A 46 4.32 4.78 23.60
CA ARG A 46 4.60 4.14 22.32
C ARG A 46 4.45 5.16 21.19
N ASN A 47 5.27 5.03 20.15
CA ASN A 47 5.14 5.86 18.94
C ASN A 47 3.99 5.33 18.08
N ILE A 48 2.76 5.77 18.35
CA ILE A 48 1.54 5.36 17.66
C ILE A 48 0.83 6.60 17.12
N LEU A 49 0.58 6.62 15.82
CA LEU A 49 -0.30 7.58 15.19
C LEU A 49 -1.72 6.99 15.15
N TYR A 50 -2.64 7.63 15.84
CA TYR A 50 -4.05 7.30 15.78
C TYR A 50 -4.76 8.17 14.74
N SER A 51 -5.50 7.53 13.86
CA SER A 51 -6.29 8.21 12.84
C SER A 51 -7.69 7.60 12.78
N SER A 52 -8.60 8.22 12.04
CA SER A 52 -9.95 7.72 11.83
C SER A 52 -10.31 7.81 10.36
N PHE A 53 -11.14 6.89 9.90
CA PHE A 53 -11.75 6.94 8.58
C PHE A 53 -13.28 6.81 8.70
N SER A 54 -14.02 7.56 7.89
CA SER A 54 -15.49 7.53 7.85
C SER A 54 -16.02 6.47 6.88
N GLU A 55 -15.24 6.18 5.83
CA GLU A 55 -15.56 5.19 4.82
C GLU A 55 -14.55 4.05 4.84
N ARG A 56 -15.06 2.83 4.86
CA ARG A 56 -14.22 1.63 4.83
C ARG A 56 -13.53 1.50 3.47
N PRO A 57 -12.23 1.17 3.43
CA PRO A 57 -11.60 0.75 2.18
C PRO A 57 -12.33 -0.51 1.65
N LYS A 58 -12.59 -0.53 0.36
CA LYS A 58 -13.23 -1.67 -0.31
C LYS A 58 -12.19 -2.63 -0.85
N HIS A 59 -11.10 -2.08 -1.39
CA HIS A 59 -10.04 -2.81 -2.05
C HIS A 59 -8.67 -2.32 -1.58
N LEU A 60 -7.80 -3.27 -1.23
CA LEU A 60 -6.39 -3.01 -0.91
C LEU A 60 -5.45 -3.69 -1.93
N ASP A 61 -6.00 -4.46 -2.87
CA ASP A 61 -5.25 -4.94 -4.03
C ASP A 61 -4.96 -3.76 -4.99
N PRO A 62 -3.69 -3.50 -5.35
CA PRO A 62 -3.33 -2.34 -6.17
C PRO A 62 -3.95 -2.38 -7.56
N ALA A 63 -4.31 -3.56 -8.10
CA ALA A 63 -5.01 -3.65 -9.38
C ALA A 63 -6.46 -3.16 -9.32
N GLN A 64 -7.08 -3.11 -8.13
CA GLN A 64 -8.50 -2.77 -7.91
C GLN A 64 -8.70 -1.46 -7.16
N SER A 65 -7.76 -1.11 -6.26
CA SER A 65 -7.85 0.06 -5.39
C SER A 65 -7.85 1.37 -6.19
N TYR A 66 -8.92 2.17 -6.05
CA TYR A 66 -9.09 3.42 -6.82
C TYR A 66 -9.44 4.63 -5.97
N SER A 67 -10.01 4.43 -4.79
CA SER A 67 -10.55 5.53 -3.98
C SER A 67 -9.50 6.12 -3.02
N SER A 68 -9.67 7.39 -2.65
CA SER A 68 -8.72 8.11 -1.78
C SER A 68 -8.59 7.51 -0.38
N ASN A 69 -9.68 6.94 0.16
CA ASN A 69 -9.64 6.23 1.45
C ASN A 69 -8.84 4.93 1.38
N GLU A 70 -8.79 4.26 0.23
CA GLU A 70 -7.94 3.08 -0.01
C GLU A 70 -6.47 3.46 -0.14
N VAL A 71 -6.18 4.57 -0.86
CA VAL A 71 -4.82 5.09 -1.03
C VAL A 71 -4.15 5.42 0.31
N THR A 72 -4.93 5.81 1.33
CA THR A 72 -4.41 6.02 2.69
C THR A 72 -3.71 4.78 3.25
N PHE A 73 -4.14 3.58 2.85
CA PHE A 73 -3.53 2.30 3.24
C PHE A 73 -2.54 1.81 2.19
N THR A 74 -2.96 1.73 0.93
CA THR A 74 -2.14 1.17 -0.15
C THR A 74 -0.86 1.96 -0.39
N GLY A 75 -0.90 3.29 -0.21
CA GLY A 75 0.28 4.17 -0.31
C GLY A 75 1.29 4.01 0.83
N GLN A 76 0.94 3.29 1.92
CA GLN A 76 1.88 2.95 2.99
C GLN A 76 2.52 1.57 2.79
N ILE A 77 1.94 0.74 1.92
CA ILE A 77 2.28 -0.67 1.75
C ILE A 77 3.00 -0.92 0.43
N TYR A 78 2.49 -0.33 -0.66
CA TYR A 78 3.06 -0.52 -1.99
C TYR A 78 3.92 0.67 -2.40
N GLU A 79 5.02 0.37 -3.07
CA GLU A 79 5.92 1.39 -3.61
C GLU A 79 5.93 1.34 -5.14
N PRO A 80 5.19 2.23 -5.82
CA PRO A 80 5.33 2.40 -7.25
C PRO A 80 6.75 2.90 -7.62
N PRO A 81 7.15 2.87 -8.91
CA PRO A 81 8.49 3.30 -9.31
C PRO A 81 8.81 4.76 -8.97
N LEU A 82 7.80 5.62 -9.03
CA LEU A 82 7.91 7.06 -8.82
C LEU A 82 6.98 7.52 -7.70
N GLN A 83 7.23 8.73 -7.21
CA GLN A 83 6.35 9.42 -6.26
C GLN A 83 6.36 10.92 -6.52
N TYR A 84 5.42 11.63 -5.92
CA TYR A 84 5.44 13.09 -5.91
C TYR A 84 6.35 13.60 -4.81
N HIS A 85 7.17 14.59 -5.13
CA HIS A 85 7.97 15.29 -4.12
C HIS A 85 7.04 15.92 -3.08
N TYR A 86 7.30 15.65 -1.80
CA TYR A 86 6.37 15.99 -0.72
C TYR A 86 6.09 17.50 -0.59
N LEU A 87 7.08 18.35 -0.80
CA LEU A 87 6.96 19.80 -0.61
C LEU A 87 6.78 20.61 -1.91
N LYS A 88 7.17 20.07 -3.10
CA LYS A 88 7.17 20.84 -4.34
C LYS A 88 5.79 21.16 -4.90
N ARG A 89 5.61 22.42 -5.35
CA ARG A 89 4.41 22.93 -6.03
C ARG A 89 4.83 23.85 -7.19
N PRO A 90 4.42 23.64 -8.44
CA PRO A 90 3.55 22.54 -8.90
C PRO A 90 4.20 21.16 -8.63
N TYR A 91 3.40 20.11 -8.68
CA TYR A 91 3.85 18.76 -8.36
C TYR A 91 5.04 18.31 -9.21
N GLU A 92 6.08 17.85 -8.57
CA GLU A 92 7.29 17.32 -9.18
C GLU A 92 7.38 15.81 -8.90
N LEU A 93 7.63 15.02 -9.94
CA LEU A 93 7.88 13.58 -9.79
C LEU A 93 9.35 13.33 -9.43
N ILE A 94 9.54 12.42 -8.49
CA ILE A 94 10.86 11.93 -8.09
C ILE A 94 10.87 10.39 -8.09
N PRO A 95 12.04 9.74 -8.21
CA PRO A 95 12.16 8.31 -8.02
C PRO A 95 11.72 7.90 -6.61
N LEU A 96 11.04 6.74 -6.50
CA LEU A 96 10.80 6.04 -5.24
C LEU A 96 11.60 4.74 -5.22
N THR A 97 11.12 3.71 -5.91
CA THR A 97 11.91 2.47 -6.10
C THR A 97 12.76 2.51 -7.37
N ALA A 98 12.43 3.37 -8.33
CA ALA A 98 13.28 3.56 -9.50
C ALA A 98 14.60 4.25 -9.14
N THR A 99 15.66 3.98 -9.91
CA THR A 99 16.96 4.63 -9.73
C THR A 99 16.97 6.06 -10.26
N ARG A 100 16.07 6.39 -11.19
CA ARG A 100 15.92 7.69 -11.86
C ARG A 100 14.54 7.80 -12.51
N LEU A 101 14.16 9.01 -12.92
CA LEU A 101 13.00 9.20 -13.77
C LEU A 101 13.24 8.53 -15.12
N PRO A 102 12.30 7.66 -15.60
CA PRO A 102 12.40 7.05 -16.91
C PRO A 102 12.30 8.10 -18.03
N VAL A 103 13.07 7.92 -19.10
CA VAL A 103 13.07 8.80 -20.27
C VAL A 103 12.30 8.11 -21.40
N ALA A 104 11.47 8.89 -22.12
CA ALA A 104 10.78 8.41 -23.29
C ALA A 104 11.74 8.23 -24.48
N HIS A 105 11.64 7.09 -25.16
CA HIS A 105 12.28 6.83 -26.44
C HIS A 105 11.18 6.68 -27.50
N TYR A 106 11.33 7.39 -28.62
CA TYR A 106 10.32 7.44 -29.67
C TYR A 106 10.73 6.64 -30.90
N LEU A 107 9.76 5.99 -31.51
CA LEU A 107 9.93 5.17 -32.72
C LEU A 107 8.86 5.54 -33.74
N ASP A 108 9.25 5.49 -35.04
CA ASP A 108 8.31 5.54 -36.16
C ASP A 108 7.55 4.20 -36.35
N ALA A 109 6.73 4.12 -37.38
CA ALA A 109 5.94 2.92 -37.69
C ALA A 109 6.82 1.71 -38.10
N ASP A 110 8.01 1.97 -38.64
CA ASP A 110 8.97 0.93 -39.06
C ASP A 110 9.89 0.52 -37.90
N GLY A 111 9.77 1.18 -36.71
CA GLY A 111 10.57 0.90 -35.51
C GLY A 111 11.92 1.64 -35.48
N ASN A 112 12.15 2.60 -36.36
CA ASN A 112 13.36 3.41 -36.32
C ASN A 112 13.27 4.45 -35.21
N ALA A 113 14.42 4.73 -34.56
CA ALA A 113 14.50 5.72 -33.51
C ALA A 113 14.26 7.14 -34.03
N LEU A 114 13.45 7.89 -33.31
CA LEU A 114 13.15 9.29 -33.56
C LEU A 114 13.79 10.18 -32.49
N PRO A 115 14.11 11.45 -32.81
CA PRO A 115 14.62 12.41 -31.82
C PRO A 115 13.57 12.75 -30.76
N GLU A 116 14.02 13.28 -29.62
CA GLU A 116 13.17 13.61 -28.48
C GLU A 116 12.07 14.65 -28.84
N ASP A 117 12.39 15.60 -29.70
CA ASP A 117 11.51 16.65 -30.19
C ASP A 117 10.62 16.23 -31.38
N ALA A 118 10.67 14.97 -31.82
CA ALA A 118 9.85 14.47 -32.92
C ALA A 118 8.37 14.87 -32.74
N PRO A 119 7.67 15.32 -33.79
CA PRO A 119 6.25 15.67 -33.70
C PRO A 119 5.40 14.44 -33.39
N SER A 120 4.29 14.62 -32.65
CA SER A 120 3.48 13.51 -32.15
C SER A 120 2.89 12.61 -33.25
N ASP A 121 2.62 13.16 -34.40
CA ASP A 121 2.11 12.44 -35.59
C ASP A 121 3.15 11.55 -36.28
N ALA A 122 4.44 11.82 -36.06
CA ALA A 122 5.53 10.98 -36.54
C ALA A 122 5.83 9.79 -35.60
N VAL A 123 5.39 9.86 -34.34
CA VAL A 123 5.67 8.83 -33.34
C VAL A 123 4.59 7.76 -33.35
N ALA A 124 4.91 6.58 -33.87
CA ALA A 124 4.02 5.43 -33.83
C ALA A 124 4.08 4.73 -32.47
N TYR A 125 5.25 4.66 -31.86
CA TYR A 125 5.47 4.02 -30.56
C TYR A 125 6.41 4.85 -29.70
N SER A 126 6.22 4.72 -28.38
CA SER A 126 7.24 5.11 -27.40
C SER A 126 7.54 3.95 -26.46
N TYR A 127 8.72 3.97 -25.85
CA TYR A 127 9.01 3.06 -24.74
C TYR A 127 9.77 3.76 -23.61
N TYR A 128 9.62 3.19 -22.43
CA TYR A 128 10.26 3.63 -21.21
C TYR A 128 10.95 2.45 -20.54
N ASP A 129 12.24 2.58 -20.27
CA ASP A 129 12.98 1.63 -19.46
C ASP A 129 12.99 2.12 -18.01
N VAL A 130 12.42 1.33 -17.13
CA VAL A 130 12.32 1.62 -15.70
C VAL A 130 13.33 0.75 -14.97
N SER A 131 14.37 1.37 -14.40
CA SER A 131 15.41 0.69 -13.65
C SER A 131 15.14 0.80 -12.16
N ILE A 132 15.09 -0.33 -11.46
CA ILE A 132 14.75 -0.46 -10.03
C ILE A 132 16.02 -0.49 -9.18
N GLN A 133 15.97 0.08 -8.00
CA GLN A 133 17.05 0.03 -7.01
C GLN A 133 17.21 -1.41 -6.48
N PRO A 134 18.43 -1.98 -6.52
CA PRO A 134 18.70 -3.27 -5.87
C PRO A 134 18.58 -3.18 -4.35
N GLY A 135 18.30 -4.32 -3.70
CA GLY A 135 18.32 -4.45 -2.24
C GLY A 135 17.01 -4.08 -1.54
N ILE A 136 15.97 -3.67 -2.26
CA ILE A 136 14.62 -3.48 -1.71
C ILE A 136 13.99 -4.86 -1.46
N HIS A 137 13.39 -5.07 -0.27
CA HIS A 137 12.80 -6.34 0.11
C HIS A 137 11.33 -6.20 0.47
N TYR A 138 10.55 -7.24 0.18
CA TYR A 138 9.18 -7.34 0.65
C TYR A 138 9.09 -7.50 2.16
N GLN A 139 7.97 -7.10 2.73
CA GLN A 139 7.62 -7.40 4.12
C GLN A 139 7.67 -8.91 4.40
N PRO A 140 7.91 -9.34 5.65
CA PRO A 140 7.78 -10.75 6.02
C PRO A 140 6.37 -11.27 5.74
N HIS A 141 6.27 -12.37 4.96
CA HIS A 141 4.98 -12.92 4.56
C HIS A 141 5.03 -14.44 4.39
N PRO A 142 3.93 -15.18 4.70
CA PRO A 142 3.86 -16.64 4.50
C PRO A 142 4.10 -17.09 3.06
N ALA A 143 3.70 -16.30 2.06
CA ALA A 143 3.95 -16.60 0.65
C ALA A 143 5.43 -16.79 0.29
N PHE A 144 6.34 -16.24 1.08
CA PHE A 144 7.78 -16.36 0.87
C PHE A 144 8.44 -17.38 1.84
N ALA A 145 7.66 -18.00 2.73
CA ALA A 145 8.19 -18.98 3.65
C ALA A 145 8.73 -20.20 2.90
N ARG A 146 9.93 -20.66 3.30
CA ARG A 146 10.56 -21.83 2.70
C ARG A 146 10.68 -22.96 3.72
N ASP A 147 10.63 -24.16 3.24
CA ASP A 147 10.87 -25.36 4.02
C ASP A 147 12.38 -25.66 4.14
N GLY A 148 12.73 -26.82 4.74
CA GLY A 148 14.12 -27.25 4.89
C GLY A 148 14.82 -27.65 3.59
N GLN A 149 14.08 -27.81 2.49
CA GLN A 149 14.57 -28.09 1.15
C GLN A 149 14.73 -26.82 0.30
N GLY A 150 14.21 -25.68 0.80
CA GLY A 150 14.22 -24.39 0.10
C GLY A 150 13.01 -24.15 -0.80
N GLU A 151 12.03 -25.07 -0.80
CA GLU A 151 10.79 -24.91 -1.55
C GLU A 151 9.79 -24.01 -0.81
N LEU A 152 8.85 -23.40 -1.54
CA LEU A 152 7.83 -22.53 -0.95
C LEU A 152 6.85 -23.36 -0.11
N ARG A 153 6.90 -23.16 1.20
CA ARG A 153 6.27 -24.01 2.21
C ARG A 153 4.74 -24.09 2.09
N TYR A 154 4.10 -23.03 1.64
CA TYR A 154 2.64 -22.91 1.67
C TYR A 154 2.04 -22.73 0.27
N HIS A 155 2.59 -23.37 -0.75
CA HIS A 155 2.11 -23.24 -2.13
C HIS A 155 1.39 -24.46 -2.70
N ASP A 156 1.34 -25.57 -1.93
CA ASP A 156 0.64 -26.81 -2.30
C ASP A 156 -0.42 -27.18 -1.26
N LEU A 157 -1.13 -26.17 -0.73
CA LEU A 157 -2.15 -26.38 0.30
C LEU A 157 -3.46 -26.91 -0.32
N THR A 158 -4.04 -27.87 0.36
CA THR A 158 -5.41 -28.33 0.10
C THR A 158 -6.40 -27.59 0.99
N ALA A 159 -7.68 -27.62 0.66
CA ALA A 159 -8.72 -27.05 1.54
C ALA A 159 -8.69 -27.63 2.96
N GLY A 160 -8.30 -28.91 3.12
CA GLY A 160 -8.17 -29.58 4.42
C GLY A 160 -7.01 -29.06 5.27
N ASP A 161 -5.92 -28.60 4.65
CA ASP A 161 -4.78 -28.00 5.37
C ASP A 161 -5.17 -26.67 6.02
N LEU A 162 -6.27 -26.06 5.57
CA LEU A 162 -6.79 -24.80 6.07
C LEU A 162 -7.86 -24.93 7.15
N ASP A 163 -8.18 -26.13 7.63
CA ASP A 163 -9.27 -26.36 8.61
C ASP A 163 -9.06 -25.59 9.92
N ALA A 164 -7.82 -25.38 10.33
CA ALA A 164 -7.45 -24.60 11.52
C ALA A 164 -6.95 -23.18 11.19
N VAL A 165 -7.06 -22.73 9.94
CA VAL A 165 -6.58 -21.42 9.49
C VAL A 165 -7.76 -20.46 9.35
N TYR A 166 -7.77 -19.39 10.14
CA TYR A 166 -8.82 -18.36 10.17
C TYR A 166 -8.32 -16.98 9.74
N SER A 167 -7.01 -16.80 9.74
CA SER A 167 -6.35 -15.54 9.39
C SER A 167 -4.94 -15.79 8.83
N LEU A 168 -4.34 -14.76 8.24
CA LEU A 168 -2.94 -14.83 7.80
C LEU A 168 -1.97 -15.13 8.95
N GLY A 169 -2.28 -14.67 10.17
CA GLY A 169 -1.45 -14.90 11.37
C GLY A 169 -1.37 -16.35 11.84
N ASP A 170 -2.23 -17.24 11.32
CA ASP A 170 -2.19 -18.68 11.66
C ASP A 170 -1.09 -19.43 10.88
N PHE A 171 -0.51 -18.82 9.86
CA PHE A 171 0.69 -19.31 9.19
C PHE A 171 1.94 -18.93 10.00
N THR A 172 2.55 -19.90 10.66
CA THR A 172 3.63 -19.68 11.65
C THR A 172 4.98 -19.33 11.05
N ALA A 173 5.23 -19.69 9.79
CA ALA A 173 6.46 -19.38 9.09
C ALA A 173 6.24 -18.23 8.11
N THR A 174 7.19 -17.31 8.06
CA THR A 174 7.23 -16.21 7.09
C THR A 174 8.62 -16.16 6.43
N GLY A 175 8.67 -15.55 5.27
CA GLY A 175 9.91 -15.27 4.54
C GLY A 175 9.84 -13.90 3.91
N SER A 176 10.88 -13.55 3.18
CA SER A 176 10.96 -12.33 2.38
C SER A 176 11.82 -12.62 1.15
N ARG A 177 11.70 -11.78 0.13
CA ARG A 177 12.64 -11.75 -0.98
C ARG A 177 12.83 -10.34 -1.52
N GLU A 178 13.85 -10.19 -2.32
CA GLU A 178 14.16 -8.95 -3.00
C GLU A 178 13.14 -8.64 -4.09
N LEU A 179 12.79 -7.35 -4.20
CA LEU A 179 12.01 -6.76 -5.28
C LEU A 179 12.78 -6.83 -6.59
N THR A 180 12.11 -7.21 -7.68
CA THR A 180 12.70 -7.27 -9.02
C THR A 180 11.80 -6.63 -10.06
N ALA A 181 12.33 -6.41 -11.26
CA ALA A 181 11.57 -5.91 -12.41
C ALA A 181 10.38 -6.81 -12.77
N ALA A 182 10.51 -8.13 -12.56
CA ALA A 182 9.46 -9.11 -12.83
C ALA A 182 8.17 -8.81 -12.05
N ASP A 183 8.27 -8.25 -10.82
CA ASP A 183 7.11 -7.96 -9.97
C ASP A 183 6.26 -6.81 -10.52
N TYR A 184 6.90 -5.82 -11.15
CA TYR A 184 6.22 -4.74 -11.84
C TYR A 184 5.58 -5.22 -13.15
N VAL A 185 6.29 -6.04 -13.91
CA VAL A 185 5.74 -6.69 -15.11
C VAL A 185 4.52 -7.52 -14.75
N TYR A 186 4.61 -8.30 -13.67
CA TYR A 186 3.52 -9.13 -13.17
C TYR A 186 2.31 -8.28 -12.78
N GLN A 187 2.51 -7.20 -12.01
CA GLN A 187 1.42 -6.29 -11.63
C GLN A 187 0.74 -5.64 -12.84
N ILE A 188 1.50 -5.21 -13.86
CA ILE A 188 0.88 -4.65 -15.08
C ILE A 188 0.03 -5.70 -15.81
N LYS A 189 0.47 -6.96 -15.86
CA LYS A 189 -0.33 -8.07 -16.36
C LYS A 189 -1.59 -8.31 -15.52
N ARG A 190 -1.52 -8.16 -14.19
CA ARG A 190 -2.67 -8.28 -13.30
C ARG A 190 -3.77 -7.25 -13.58
N LEU A 191 -3.45 -6.07 -14.13
CA LEU A 191 -4.48 -5.12 -14.57
C LEU A 191 -5.44 -5.72 -15.60
N ALA A 192 -4.98 -6.70 -16.40
CA ALA A 192 -5.78 -7.40 -17.40
C ALA A 192 -6.45 -8.69 -16.88
N HIS A 193 -6.22 -9.07 -15.62
CA HIS A 193 -6.81 -10.29 -15.05
C HIS A 193 -8.33 -10.16 -14.92
N PRO A 194 -9.13 -11.04 -15.56
CA PRO A 194 -10.58 -10.86 -15.65
C PRO A 194 -11.30 -10.90 -14.30
N GLY A 195 -10.75 -11.61 -13.31
CA GLY A 195 -11.32 -11.68 -11.96
C GLY A 195 -11.06 -10.45 -11.08
N LEU A 196 -10.15 -9.54 -11.47
CA LEU A 196 -9.80 -8.37 -10.69
C LEU A 196 -10.59 -7.12 -11.07
N HIS A 197 -11.10 -7.04 -12.30
CA HIS A 197 -11.90 -5.90 -12.80
C HIS A 197 -11.21 -4.55 -12.57
N SER A 198 -9.94 -4.44 -12.99
CA SER A 198 -9.18 -3.21 -12.81
C SER A 198 -9.86 -1.99 -13.43
N PRO A 199 -10.08 -0.90 -12.66
CA PRO A 199 -10.76 0.30 -13.14
C PRO A 199 -9.97 1.05 -14.21
N ILE A 200 -8.67 0.81 -14.34
CA ILE A 200 -7.81 1.48 -15.32
C ILE A 200 -7.52 0.64 -16.57
N LEU A 201 -7.99 -0.62 -16.63
CA LEU A 201 -7.71 -1.51 -17.76
C LEU A 201 -8.10 -0.88 -19.09
N GLY A 202 -9.30 -0.29 -19.19
CA GLY A 202 -9.76 0.32 -20.44
C GLY A 202 -8.81 1.39 -20.94
N LEU A 203 -8.47 2.35 -20.07
CA LEU A 203 -7.56 3.43 -20.41
C LEU A 203 -6.14 2.93 -20.74
N MET A 204 -5.60 2.01 -19.93
CA MET A 204 -4.25 1.48 -20.19
C MET A 204 -4.19 0.64 -21.47
N SER A 205 -5.28 0.01 -21.86
CA SER A 205 -5.37 -0.75 -23.11
C SER A 205 -5.27 0.12 -24.38
N ASP A 206 -5.62 1.40 -24.27
CA ASP A 206 -5.47 2.36 -25.38
C ASP A 206 -3.99 2.74 -25.60
N TYR A 207 -3.17 2.65 -24.54
CA TYR A 207 -1.78 3.09 -24.60
C TYR A 207 -0.77 1.94 -24.59
N ILE A 208 -0.89 0.96 -23.69
CA ILE A 208 0.09 -0.12 -23.55
C ILE A 208 -0.09 -1.11 -24.71
N VAL A 209 0.96 -1.28 -25.51
CA VAL A 209 0.94 -2.16 -26.69
C VAL A 209 0.49 -3.57 -26.31
N GLY A 210 -0.58 -4.02 -26.96
CA GLY A 210 -1.11 -5.38 -26.83
C GLY A 210 -1.88 -5.67 -25.54
N LEU A 211 -2.07 -4.71 -24.61
CA LEU A 211 -2.76 -4.96 -23.33
C LEU A 211 -4.25 -5.32 -23.55
N GLY A 212 -4.93 -4.68 -24.48
CA GLY A 212 -6.32 -4.99 -24.80
C GLY A 212 -6.53 -6.40 -25.38
N ASP A 213 -5.64 -6.85 -26.25
CA ASP A 213 -5.71 -8.20 -26.80
C ASP A 213 -5.27 -9.25 -25.77
N TYR A 214 -4.30 -8.90 -24.94
CA TYR A 214 -3.90 -9.71 -23.79
C TYR A 214 -5.07 -9.93 -22.82
N ALA A 215 -5.84 -8.88 -22.51
CA ALA A 215 -7.02 -8.99 -21.65
C ALA A 215 -8.11 -9.89 -22.25
N LYS A 216 -8.35 -9.83 -23.57
CA LYS A 216 -9.29 -10.73 -24.25
C LYS A 216 -8.82 -12.18 -24.16
N MET A 217 -7.56 -12.43 -24.49
CA MET A 217 -6.96 -13.77 -24.41
C MET A 217 -7.03 -14.33 -22.99
N LEU A 218 -6.69 -13.53 -21.96
CA LEU A 218 -6.79 -13.96 -20.57
C LEU A 218 -8.23 -14.28 -20.15
N ASN A 219 -9.21 -13.50 -20.66
CA ASN A 219 -10.61 -13.78 -20.38
C ASN A 219 -11.05 -15.13 -20.96
N ASP A 220 -10.65 -15.45 -22.20
CA ASP A 220 -10.98 -16.72 -22.83
C ASP A 220 -10.38 -17.90 -22.04
N VAL A 221 -9.10 -17.83 -21.68
CA VAL A 221 -8.42 -18.83 -20.82
C VAL A 221 -9.11 -18.95 -19.46
N TRP A 222 -9.47 -17.83 -18.85
CA TRP A 222 -10.16 -17.79 -17.56
C TRP A 222 -11.52 -18.49 -17.60
N GLN A 223 -12.31 -18.24 -18.66
CA GLN A 223 -13.61 -18.89 -18.85
C GLN A 223 -13.46 -20.41 -19.08
N GLU A 224 -12.47 -20.83 -19.90
CA GLU A 224 -12.16 -22.24 -20.11
C GLU A 224 -11.73 -22.96 -18.81
N ALA A 225 -11.03 -22.25 -17.93
CA ALA A 225 -10.61 -22.75 -16.61
C ALA A 225 -11.73 -22.74 -15.56
N GLY A 226 -12.96 -22.34 -15.92
CA GLY A 226 -14.10 -22.32 -15.01
C GLY A 226 -14.43 -20.97 -14.37
N GLY A 227 -13.82 -19.87 -14.85
CA GLY A 227 -14.31 -18.52 -14.63
C GLY A 227 -14.45 -18.06 -13.17
N GLY A 228 -13.46 -18.28 -12.32
CA GLY A 228 -13.51 -17.82 -10.91
C GLY A 228 -14.09 -18.82 -9.93
N GLN A 229 -14.18 -20.09 -10.29
CA GLN A 229 -14.43 -21.16 -9.33
C GLN A 229 -13.30 -21.23 -8.31
N ALA A 230 -13.61 -21.69 -7.08
CA ALA A 230 -12.63 -21.80 -6.01
C ALA A 230 -11.36 -22.56 -6.45
N GLY A 231 -10.19 -21.93 -6.30
CA GLY A 231 -8.91 -22.52 -6.67
C GLY A 231 -8.51 -22.37 -8.14
N ALA A 232 -9.26 -21.61 -8.95
CA ALA A 232 -8.81 -21.25 -10.29
C ALA A 232 -7.69 -20.21 -10.20
N TYR A 233 -6.45 -20.66 -10.28
CA TYR A 233 -5.28 -19.80 -10.41
C TYR A 233 -4.92 -19.63 -11.89
N LEU A 234 -4.71 -18.38 -12.32
CA LEU A 234 -4.25 -18.04 -13.65
C LEU A 234 -2.78 -17.58 -13.56
N ASP A 235 -1.86 -18.48 -13.89
CA ASP A 235 -0.44 -18.14 -13.92
C ASP A 235 -0.12 -17.17 -15.07
N LEU A 236 0.00 -15.89 -14.73
CA LEU A 236 0.29 -14.84 -15.72
C LEU A 236 1.71 -14.92 -16.30
N HIS A 237 2.63 -15.72 -15.71
CA HIS A 237 3.95 -15.97 -16.31
C HIS A 237 3.83 -16.75 -17.63
N ALA A 238 2.84 -17.64 -17.74
CA ALA A 238 2.62 -18.45 -18.93
C ALA A 238 2.21 -17.63 -20.17
N TYR A 239 1.74 -16.39 -19.97
CA TYR A 239 1.19 -15.56 -21.06
C TYR A 239 2.03 -14.29 -21.23
N PRO A 240 2.76 -14.15 -22.37
CA PRO A 240 3.56 -12.96 -22.62
C PRO A 240 2.69 -11.75 -23.00
N LEU A 241 3.04 -10.57 -22.49
CA LEU A 241 2.47 -9.28 -22.90
C LEU A 241 3.52 -8.53 -23.72
N SER A 242 3.24 -8.26 -25.00
CA SER A 242 4.21 -7.67 -25.92
C SER A 242 4.65 -6.24 -25.55
N GLY A 243 3.77 -5.49 -24.90
CA GLY A 243 4.03 -4.11 -24.47
C GLY A 243 4.76 -3.98 -23.15
N VAL A 244 4.98 -5.07 -22.40
CA VAL A 244 5.66 -5.01 -21.09
C VAL A 244 6.60 -6.19 -20.97
N GLN A 245 7.89 -5.91 -20.75
CA GLN A 245 8.94 -6.91 -20.76
C GLN A 245 9.95 -6.67 -19.65
N GLU A 246 10.37 -7.73 -18.98
CA GLU A 246 11.58 -7.75 -18.17
C GLU A 246 12.79 -7.72 -19.11
N ILE A 247 13.66 -6.73 -18.95
CA ILE A 247 14.91 -6.60 -19.72
C ILE A 247 16.04 -7.30 -18.98
N ASP A 248 16.11 -7.08 -17.68
CA ASP A 248 16.99 -7.75 -16.73
C ASP A 248 16.37 -7.74 -15.33
N ARG A 249 17.07 -8.31 -14.33
CA ARG A 249 16.58 -8.43 -12.96
C ARG A 249 16.04 -7.13 -12.35
N TYR A 250 16.56 -5.99 -12.77
CA TYR A 250 16.22 -4.68 -12.20
C TYR A 250 15.71 -3.68 -13.23
N THR A 251 15.49 -4.10 -14.48
CA THR A 251 15.00 -3.21 -15.54
C THR A 251 13.84 -3.87 -16.26
N TYR A 252 12.74 -3.16 -16.38
CA TYR A 252 11.63 -3.53 -17.25
C TYR A 252 11.30 -2.42 -18.22
N ARG A 253 10.69 -2.78 -19.36
CA ARG A 253 10.28 -1.88 -20.42
C ARG A 253 8.76 -1.85 -20.54
N ILE A 254 8.21 -0.65 -20.68
CA ILE A 254 6.81 -0.42 -21.08
C ILE A 254 6.82 0.21 -22.46
N ARG A 255 6.16 -0.42 -23.44
CA ARG A 255 5.98 0.09 -24.80
C ARG A 255 4.56 0.60 -24.97
N LEU A 256 4.42 1.80 -25.54
CA LEU A 256 3.15 2.49 -25.72
C LEU A 256 2.90 2.80 -27.20
N HIS A 257 1.65 2.98 -27.57
CA HIS A 257 1.23 3.60 -28.82
C HIS A 257 1.42 5.12 -28.73
N GLY A 258 2.07 5.72 -29.71
CA GLY A 258 2.27 7.16 -29.81
C GLY A 258 3.08 7.79 -28.69
N LYS A 259 2.90 9.10 -28.48
CA LYS A 259 3.46 9.86 -27.35
C LYS A 259 2.45 9.92 -26.21
N TYR A 260 2.85 9.40 -25.03
CA TYR A 260 2.05 9.47 -23.81
C TYR A 260 2.91 9.80 -22.60
N PRO A 261 3.36 11.06 -22.45
CA PRO A 261 4.22 11.47 -21.34
C PRO A 261 3.54 11.37 -19.97
N GLN A 262 2.21 11.29 -19.93
CA GLN A 262 1.41 11.07 -18.72
C GLN A 262 1.68 9.72 -18.07
N LEU A 263 2.31 8.76 -18.76
CA LEU A 263 2.74 7.49 -18.15
C LEU A 263 3.54 7.71 -16.86
N LEU A 264 4.41 8.72 -16.81
CA LEU A 264 5.21 9.00 -15.61
C LEU A 264 4.36 9.27 -14.36
N TYR A 265 3.22 9.93 -14.51
CA TYR A 265 2.28 10.15 -13.41
C TYR A 265 1.56 8.88 -13.00
N TRP A 266 1.27 7.98 -13.96
CA TRP A 266 0.74 6.65 -13.66
C TRP A 266 1.74 5.80 -12.88
N LEU A 267 3.03 5.90 -13.21
CA LEU A 267 4.10 5.21 -12.49
C LEU A 267 4.29 5.70 -11.04
N ALA A 268 3.61 6.75 -10.63
CA ALA A 268 3.53 7.22 -9.24
C ALA A 268 2.22 6.79 -8.54
N MET A 269 1.37 6.01 -9.21
CA MET A 269 0.09 5.56 -8.67
C MET A 269 0.19 4.12 -8.13
N PRO A 270 -0.57 3.77 -7.08
CA PRO A 270 -0.55 2.41 -6.51
C PRO A 270 -0.82 1.28 -7.52
N PHE A 271 -1.55 1.54 -8.61
CA PHE A 271 -1.78 0.57 -9.69
C PHE A 271 -0.52 -0.03 -10.28
N PHE A 272 0.57 0.73 -10.25
CA PHE A 272 1.89 0.31 -10.72
C PHE A 272 2.83 -0.08 -9.58
N GLY A 273 2.32 -0.23 -8.36
CA GLY A 273 3.05 -0.83 -7.26
C GLY A 273 3.28 -2.33 -7.51
N PRO A 274 4.44 -2.87 -7.13
CA PRO A 274 4.80 -4.25 -7.48
C PRO A 274 3.98 -5.26 -6.67
N VAL A 275 3.59 -6.36 -7.32
CA VAL A 275 2.98 -7.51 -6.67
C VAL A 275 3.79 -8.76 -7.00
N PRO A 276 4.29 -9.49 -6.00
CA PRO A 276 5.03 -10.72 -6.23
C PRO A 276 4.08 -11.86 -6.66
N ALA A 277 4.45 -12.59 -7.69
CA ALA A 277 3.65 -13.71 -8.20
C ALA A 277 3.43 -14.79 -7.13
N GLU A 278 4.37 -14.96 -6.22
CA GLU A 278 4.24 -15.89 -5.09
C GLU A 278 3.09 -15.52 -4.17
N ALA A 279 2.82 -14.23 -3.94
CA ALA A 279 1.67 -13.82 -3.15
C ALA A 279 0.35 -14.12 -3.87
N ASP A 280 0.28 -13.84 -5.18
CA ASP A 280 -0.90 -14.14 -5.99
C ASP A 280 -1.20 -15.64 -6.03
N ALA A 281 -0.18 -16.48 -6.24
CA ALA A 281 -0.29 -17.93 -6.18
C ALA A 281 -0.71 -18.43 -4.80
N PHE A 282 -0.11 -17.90 -3.72
CA PHE A 282 -0.46 -18.24 -2.34
C PHE A 282 -1.93 -17.99 -2.05
N TYR A 283 -2.44 -16.80 -2.37
CA TYR A 283 -3.82 -16.42 -2.11
C TYR A 283 -4.85 -17.10 -3.02
N SER A 284 -4.42 -17.61 -4.17
CA SER A 284 -5.30 -18.29 -5.12
C SER A 284 -5.55 -19.77 -4.80
N GLN A 285 -4.95 -20.30 -3.74
CA GLN A 285 -5.10 -21.71 -3.38
C GLN A 285 -6.51 -22.03 -2.86
N PRO A 286 -6.98 -23.31 -3.02
CA PRO A 286 -8.31 -23.73 -2.62
C PRO A 286 -8.59 -23.44 -1.13
N GLY A 287 -9.71 -22.78 -0.83
CA GLY A 287 -10.15 -22.48 0.54
C GLY A 287 -9.63 -21.16 1.12
N MET A 288 -8.69 -20.47 0.47
CA MET A 288 -8.18 -19.17 0.93
C MET A 288 -9.25 -18.08 0.81
N LYS A 289 -9.87 -17.95 -0.35
CA LYS A 289 -10.88 -16.93 -0.64
C LYS A 289 -12.11 -17.06 0.27
N GLU A 290 -12.54 -18.27 0.56
CA GLU A 290 -13.68 -18.55 1.44
C GLU A 290 -13.43 -18.12 2.89
N ARG A 291 -12.17 -17.97 3.27
CA ARG A 291 -11.71 -17.50 4.58
C ARG A 291 -11.32 -16.02 4.59
N ASN A 292 -11.57 -15.29 3.50
CA ASN A 292 -11.08 -13.92 3.29
C ASN A 292 -9.55 -13.79 3.40
N ILE A 293 -8.81 -14.86 3.12
CA ILE A 293 -7.34 -14.81 3.04
C ILE A 293 -7.01 -14.52 1.58
N THR A 294 -6.92 -13.25 1.24
CA THR A 294 -6.73 -12.75 -0.12
C THR A 294 -5.73 -11.59 -0.11
N LEU A 295 -5.15 -11.27 -1.26
CA LEU A 295 -4.29 -10.09 -1.42
C LEU A 295 -5.04 -8.79 -1.12
N ASP A 296 -6.33 -8.74 -1.44
CA ASP A 296 -7.21 -7.60 -1.17
C ASP A 296 -7.44 -7.38 0.34
N TRP A 297 -7.36 -8.46 1.16
CA TRP A 297 -7.54 -8.38 2.60
C TRP A 297 -6.21 -8.28 3.36
N TYR A 298 -5.16 -8.91 2.85
CA TYR A 298 -3.81 -8.94 3.43
C TYR A 298 -2.77 -8.52 2.38
N PRO A 299 -2.65 -7.23 2.10
CA PRO A 299 -1.73 -6.71 1.09
C PRO A 299 -0.27 -7.02 1.42
N VAL A 300 0.54 -7.21 0.38
CA VAL A 300 1.97 -7.55 0.47
C VAL A 300 2.77 -6.52 -0.31
N GLY A 301 3.63 -5.77 0.35
CA GLY A 301 4.41 -4.71 -0.28
C GLY A 301 5.82 -4.55 0.27
N THR A 302 6.51 -3.58 -0.26
CA THR A 302 7.87 -3.17 0.11
C THR A 302 7.90 -1.90 0.95
N GLY A 303 6.75 -1.23 1.09
CA GLY A 303 6.60 0.07 1.72
C GLY A 303 6.91 0.09 3.22
N PRO A 304 6.85 1.29 3.84
CA PRO A 304 7.26 1.50 5.22
C PRO A 304 6.40 0.75 6.25
N TYR A 305 5.18 0.38 5.88
CA TYR A 305 4.26 -0.31 6.79
C TYR A 305 3.65 -1.54 6.16
N MET A 306 3.24 -2.48 7.01
CA MET A 306 2.49 -3.69 6.67
C MET A 306 1.19 -3.72 7.46
N LEU A 307 0.10 -4.18 6.86
CA LEU A 307 -1.21 -4.28 7.50
C LEU A 307 -1.27 -5.58 8.32
N THR A 308 -1.16 -5.46 9.65
CA THR A 308 -1.15 -6.61 10.57
C THR A 308 -2.54 -6.94 11.14
N VAL A 309 -3.43 -5.95 11.21
CA VAL A 309 -4.83 -6.15 11.59
C VAL A 309 -5.72 -5.46 10.56
N ASN A 310 -6.56 -6.23 9.89
CA ASN A 310 -7.56 -5.72 8.98
C ASN A 310 -8.98 -6.04 9.51
N ASN A 311 -9.56 -5.10 10.25
CA ASN A 311 -10.97 -5.13 10.61
C ASN A 311 -11.58 -3.74 10.36
N PRO A 312 -12.06 -3.46 9.15
CA PRO A 312 -12.53 -2.13 8.76
C PRO A 312 -13.82 -1.69 9.49
N ASN A 313 -14.46 -2.58 10.26
CA ASN A 313 -15.59 -2.24 11.13
C ASN A 313 -15.16 -1.81 12.54
N ARG A 314 -13.91 -2.05 12.91
CA ARG A 314 -13.40 -1.76 14.25
C ARG A 314 -12.06 -1.04 14.23
N GLN A 315 -11.04 -1.67 13.62
CA GLN A 315 -9.67 -1.19 13.71
C GLN A 315 -8.83 -1.80 12.58
N MET A 316 -8.06 -0.99 11.93
CA MET A 316 -6.98 -1.41 11.04
C MET A 316 -5.65 -0.98 11.65
N VAL A 317 -4.66 -1.88 11.66
CA VAL A 317 -3.34 -1.62 12.25
C VAL A 317 -2.27 -1.78 11.19
N LEU A 318 -1.54 -0.71 10.98
CA LEU A 318 -0.32 -0.71 10.18
C LEU A 318 0.87 -0.76 11.14
N GLU A 319 1.72 -1.75 10.99
CA GLU A 319 2.96 -1.87 11.73
C GLU A 319 4.16 -1.62 10.81
N ARG A 320 5.24 -1.14 11.40
CA ARG A 320 6.45 -0.84 10.65
C ARG A 320 6.98 -2.10 9.95
N ASN A 321 7.22 -2.01 8.64
CA ASN A 321 7.87 -3.08 7.89
C ASN A 321 9.36 -3.18 8.30
N PRO A 322 9.80 -4.30 8.88
CA PRO A 322 11.19 -4.44 9.34
C PRO A 322 12.20 -4.47 8.18
N ASN A 323 11.73 -4.75 6.95
CA ASN A 323 12.55 -4.83 5.75
C ASN A 323 12.52 -3.53 4.93
N PHE A 324 11.85 -2.47 5.41
CA PHE A 324 11.78 -1.21 4.68
C PHE A 324 13.19 -0.62 4.50
N HIS A 325 13.51 -0.28 3.27
CA HIS A 325 14.84 0.22 2.88
C HIS A 325 15.15 1.65 3.35
N GLY A 326 14.14 2.34 3.88
CA GLY A 326 14.28 3.70 4.41
C GLY A 326 13.94 4.79 3.37
N GLU A 327 13.38 5.87 3.88
CA GLU A 327 13.14 7.10 3.14
C GLU A 327 13.46 8.27 4.07
N SER A 328 14.05 9.32 3.52
CA SER A 328 14.37 10.54 4.26
C SER A 328 13.38 11.65 3.92
N TYR A 329 13.05 12.44 4.91
CA TYR A 329 12.28 13.67 4.67
C TYR A 329 13.03 14.60 3.72
N PRO A 330 12.34 15.32 2.83
CA PRO A 330 13.00 16.21 1.87
C PRO A 330 13.89 17.27 2.53
N THR A 331 15.10 17.45 2.03
CA THR A 331 16.05 18.49 2.46
C THR A 331 15.84 19.83 1.73
N SER A 332 14.99 19.84 0.70
CA SER A 332 14.65 21.00 -0.11
C SER A 332 13.13 21.10 -0.33
N GLY A 333 12.64 22.32 -0.49
CA GLY A 333 11.22 22.62 -0.71
C GLY A 333 11.03 23.86 -1.58
N GLU A 334 9.88 24.50 -1.46
CA GLU A 334 9.58 25.77 -2.09
C GLU A 334 10.21 26.95 -1.34
N PRO A 335 10.33 28.12 -1.98
CA PRO A 335 10.68 29.35 -1.27
C PRO A 335 9.71 29.59 -0.10
N GLY A 336 10.25 29.76 1.10
CA GLY A 336 9.45 29.96 2.32
C GLY A 336 9.22 28.70 3.17
N ASP A 337 9.49 27.50 2.65
CA ASP A 337 9.31 26.26 3.43
C ASP A 337 10.26 26.16 4.62
N ARG A 338 11.47 26.74 4.49
CA ARG A 338 12.43 26.81 5.59
C ARG A 338 11.95 27.77 6.71
N GLU A 339 11.46 28.94 6.30
CA GLU A 339 10.94 29.96 7.20
C GLU A 339 9.66 29.51 7.90
N SER A 340 8.84 28.69 7.24
CA SER A 340 7.62 28.10 7.83
C SER A 340 7.89 26.90 8.73
N GLY A 341 9.14 26.43 8.79
CA GLY A 341 9.55 25.30 9.63
C GLY A 341 9.38 23.93 8.98
N LEU A 342 8.91 23.84 7.72
CA LEU A 342 8.71 22.56 7.03
C LEU A 342 10.03 21.81 6.74
N LEU A 343 11.16 22.49 6.80
CA LEU A 343 12.50 21.88 6.61
C LEU A 343 13.33 21.78 7.89
N ASN A 344 12.70 21.92 9.07
CA ASN A 344 13.45 21.88 10.34
C ASN A 344 13.90 20.48 10.73
N ASP A 345 13.19 19.46 10.26
CA ASP A 345 13.47 18.03 10.53
C ASP A 345 14.23 17.34 9.37
N ALA A 346 14.72 18.13 8.41
CA ALA A 346 15.43 17.67 7.22
C ALA A 346 16.93 17.45 7.46
#